data_5117e4aeaaee504aa6e0ce58b1845fe2
#
_entry.id   5117e4aeaaee504aa6e0ce58b1845fe2
#
_cell.length_a   1.000
_cell.length_b   1.000
_cell.length_c   1.000
_cell.angle_alpha   90.00
_cell.angle_beta   90.00
_cell.angle_gamma   90.00
#
_symmetry.space_group_name_H-M   'P 1'
#
loop_
_entity.id
_entity.type
_entity.pdbx_description
1 polymer ?
#
loop_
_entity_poly.entity_id
_entity_poly.type
_entity_poly.pdbx_seq_one_letter_code
_entity_poly.pdbx_strand_id
1 'polypeptide(L)'
;MEKVIFYLEWLPLPKAQFNILAMLAEQGGSFSGNYSDMCRYLNVTPQSRNRDALRTAIETLSSNGFIEWESRGRTQHLKLIPKDKEVKLPRRWVQSVIRHDYSSESVALAPVLKVFIWIVAHCSNGEITTNRMIADSLNVSESTVCVAKNVLQYKYENITKKKVSEWWGDGFRSIGQELAANAWWTDI
;
A
#
# COMPACT_ATOMS: atom_id res chain seq x y z
N MET A 1 12.37 -6.96 -15.72
CA MET A 1 11.93 -5.68 -15.12
C MET A 1 12.25 -5.66 -13.64
N GLU A 2 12.72 -4.53 -13.12
CA GLU A 2 13.04 -4.39 -11.71
C GLU A 2 11.76 -4.41 -10.85
N LYS A 3 11.76 -5.23 -9.80
CA LYS A 3 10.62 -5.43 -8.90
C LYS A 3 10.91 -4.82 -7.53
N VAL A 4 9.86 -4.28 -6.90
CA VAL A 4 9.86 -3.81 -5.51
C VAL A 4 9.19 -4.88 -4.68
N ILE A 5 9.80 -5.24 -3.56
CA ILE A 5 9.30 -6.25 -2.63
C ILE A 5 8.53 -5.56 -1.52
N PHE A 6 7.28 -5.98 -1.33
CA PHE A 6 6.43 -5.63 -0.19
C PHE A 6 6.20 -6.88 0.67
N TYR A 7 5.82 -6.67 1.91
CA TYR A 7 5.52 -7.77 2.84
C TYR A 7 4.10 -7.65 3.38
N LEU A 8 3.38 -8.77 3.47
CA LEU A 8 1.99 -8.77 3.92
C LEU A 8 1.82 -8.27 5.36
N GLU A 9 2.84 -8.46 6.19
CA GLU A 9 2.91 -7.97 7.57
C GLU A 9 2.82 -6.43 7.68
N TRP A 10 3.07 -5.70 6.58
CA TRP A 10 2.95 -4.24 6.56
C TRP A 10 1.52 -3.74 6.37
N LEU A 11 0.63 -4.60 5.86
CA LEU A 11 -0.72 -4.19 5.46
C LEU A 11 -1.57 -3.61 6.60
N PRO A 12 -1.57 -4.16 7.83
CA PRO A 12 -2.35 -3.60 8.93
C PRO A 12 -1.73 -2.34 9.57
N LEU A 13 -0.48 -1.97 9.22
CA LEU A 13 0.21 -0.86 9.85
C LEU A 13 -0.46 0.49 9.57
N PRO A 14 -0.36 1.48 10.49
CA PRO A 14 -0.80 2.85 10.26
C PRO A 14 -0.19 3.49 9.01
N LYS A 15 -0.92 4.43 8.41
CA LYS A 15 -0.54 5.12 7.15
C LYS A 15 0.91 5.61 7.12
N ALA A 16 1.36 6.30 8.18
CA ALA A 16 2.70 6.89 8.22
C ALA A 16 3.79 5.79 8.20
N GLN A 17 3.60 4.72 8.95
CA GLN A 17 4.51 3.58 9.00
C GLN A 17 4.57 2.85 7.66
N PHE A 18 3.41 2.55 7.07
CA PHE A 18 3.34 1.91 5.76
C PHE A 18 4.01 2.76 4.66
N ASN A 19 3.79 4.07 4.65
CA ASN A 19 4.41 4.96 3.66
C ASN A 19 5.94 4.97 3.75
N ILE A 20 6.51 4.92 4.96
CA ILE A 20 7.96 4.82 5.17
C ILE A 20 8.49 3.50 4.60
N LEU A 21 7.82 2.39 4.89
CA LEU A 21 8.22 1.08 4.37
C LEU A 21 8.10 1.00 2.84
N ALA A 22 7.05 1.58 2.27
CA ALA A 22 6.87 1.67 0.82
C ALA A 22 7.96 2.51 0.14
N MET A 23 8.34 3.63 0.76
CA MET A 23 9.47 4.44 0.32
C MET A 23 10.78 3.65 0.36
N LEU A 24 11.07 2.99 1.47
CA LEU A 24 12.28 2.18 1.61
C LEU A 24 12.33 1.04 0.60
N ALA A 25 11.23 0.32 0.40
CA ALA A 25 11.14 -0.76 -0.57
C ALA A 25 11.42 -0.26 -2.00
N GLU A 26 10.83 0.87 -2.39
CA GLU A 26 11.08 1.47 -3.71
C GLU A 26 12.54 1.90 -3.88
N GLN A 27 13.20 2.34 -2.83
CA GLN A 27 14.62 2.74 -2.85
C GLN A 27 15.61 1.57 -2.70
N GLY A 28 15.16 0.34 -2.80
CA GLY A 28 16.04 -0.84 -2.70
C GLY A 28 16.35 -1.25 -1.26
N GLY A 29 15.50 -0.89 -0.32
CA GLY A 29 15.56 -1.34 1.07
C GLY A 29 16.31 -0.42 2.03
N SER A 30 16.87 0.71 1.56
CA SER A 30 17.58 1.65 2.43
C SER A 30 17.35 3.11 2.05
N PHE A 31 17.47 3.98 3.04
CA PHE A 31 17.38 5.44 2.85
C PHE A 31 18.38 6.15 3.74
N SER A 32 19.00 7.21 3.21
CA SER A 32 19.86 8.13 3.96
C SER A 32 19.48 9.55 3.60
N GLY A 33 18.99 10.32 4.57
CA GLY A 33 18.53 11.69 4.39
C GLY A 33 17.86 12.24 5.64
N ASN A 34 17.36 13.46 5.56
CA ASN A 34 16.65 14.09 6.68
C ASN A 34 15.12 13.93 6.55
N TYR A 35 14.37 14.29 7.58
CA TYR A 35 12.89 14.20 7.58
C TYR A 35 12.23 15.06 6.49
N SER A 36 12.84 16.16 6.07
CA SER A 36 12.31 17.00 4.99
C SER A 36 12.48 16.32 3.63
N ASP A 37 13.54 15.54 3.44
CA ASP A 37 13.75 14.74 2.23
C ASP A 37 12.72 13.62 2.15
N MET A 38 12.42 12.94 3.27
CA MET A 38 11.34 11.96 3.34
C MET A 38 9.98 12.58 3.03
N CYS A 39 9.68 13.76 3.58
CA CYS A 39 8.43 14.47 3.28
C CYS A 39 8.30 14.75 1.77
N ARG A 40 9.36 15.27 1.14
CA ARG A 40 9.37 15.55 -0.31
C ARG A 40 9.17 14.29 -1.13
N TYR A 41 9.85 13.20 -0.75
CA TYR A 41 9.69 11.92 -1.42
C TYR A 41 8.25 11.39 -1.36
N LEU A 42 7.60 11.52 -0.22
CA LEU A 42 6.22 11.08 0.01
C LEU A 42 5.17 12.11 -0.47
N ASN A 43 5.60 13.15 -1.18
CA ASN A 43 4.76 14.24 -1.68
C ASN A 43 3.91 14.89 -0.56
N VAL A 44 4.53 15.13 0.62
CA VAL A 44 3.91 15.84 1.72
C VAL A 44 4.74 17.06 2.10
N THR A 45 4.08 18.16 2.50
CA THR A 45 4.76 19.39 2.89
C THR A 45 5.66 19.15 4.11
N PRO A 46 6.95 19.59 4.12
CA PRO A 46 7.88 19.36 5.22
C PRO A 46 7.64 20.31 6.41
N GLN A 47 6.42 20.36 6.93
CA GLN A 47 6.04 21.07 8.14
C GLN A 47 6.44 20.29 9.38
N SER A 48 6.54 20.96 10.54
CA SER A 48 6.88 20.35 11.85
C SER A 48 6.00 19.13 12.14
N ARG A 49 4.67 19.27 12.02
CA ARG A 49 3.72 18.19 12.25
C ARG A 49 4.02 16.92 11.42
N ASN A 50 4.34 17.07 10.13
CA ASN A 50 4.62 15.93 9.25
C ASN A 50 5.98 15.30 9.58
N ARG A 51 6.99 16.12 9.94
CA ARG A 51 8.30 15.61 10.38
C ARG A 51 8.20 14.85 11.71
N ASP A 52 7.40 15.35 12.65
CA ASP A 52 7.18 14.70 13.94
C ASP A 52 6.41 13.38 13.77
N ALA A 53 5.41 13.35 12.90
CA ALA A 53 4.71 12.12 12.55
C ALA A 53 5.63 11.05 11.91
N LEU A 54 6.57 11.48 11.04
CA LEU A 54 7.58 10.57 10.49
C LEU A 54 8.55 10.06 11.55
N ARG A 55 9.00 10.93 12.47
CA ARG A 55 9.87 10.55 13.59
C ARG A 55 9.21 9.47 14.43
N THR A 56 7.99 9.72 14.92
CA THR A 56 7.23 8.75 15.73
C THR A 56 7.02 7.43 14.99
N ALA A 57 6.72 7.49 13.68
CA ALA A 57 6.55 6.28 12.88
C ALA A 57 7.87 5.49 12.74
N ILE A 58 9.02 6.14 12.57
CA ILE A 58 10.34 5.50 12.50
C ILE A 58 10.68 4.85 13.83
N GLU A 59 10.49 5.56 14.95
CA GLU A 59 10.71 5.02 16.31
C GLU A 59 9.89 3.75 16.53
N THR A 60 8.60 3.79 16.16
CA THR A 60 7.72 2.62 16.28
C THR A 60 8.14 1.47 15.37
N LEU A 61 8.50 1.75 14.10
CA LEU A 61 8.95 0.72 13.16
C LEU A 61 10.25 0.06 13.61
N SER A 62 11.19 0.83 14.15
CA SER A 62 12.44 0.31 14.69
C SER A 62 12.21 -0.54 15.91
N SER A 63 11.38 -0.08 16.88
CA SER A 63 11.04 -0.83 18.10
C SER A 63 10.34 -2.15 17.80
N ASN A 64 9.55 -2.21 16.72
CA ASN A 64 8.82 -3.40 16.28
C ASN A 64 9.63 -4.29 15.30
N GLY A 65 10.90 -3.96 15.04
CA GLY A 65 11.78 -4.77 14.20
C GLY A 65 11.41 -4.79 12.71
N PHE A 66 10.82 -3.72 12.19
CA PHE A 66 10.58 -3.56 10.75
C PHE A 66 11.74 -2.89 10.02
N ILE A 67 12.51 -2.06 10.74
CA ILE A 67 13.67 -1.35 10.21
C ILE A 67 14.82 -1.33 11.21
N GLU A 68 16.04 -1.30 10.71
CA GLU A 68 17.21 -0.79 11.43
C GLU A 68 17.24 0.73 11.28
N TRP A 69 17.45 1.46 12.36
CA TRP A 69 17.50 2.91 12.35
C TRP A 69 18.69 3.47 13.12
N GLU A 70 19.43 4.35 12.49
CA GLU A 70 20.51 5.13 13.10
C GLU A 70 20.34 6.63 12.76
N SER A 71 20.51 7.50 13.76
CA SER A 71 20.50 8.95 13.57
C SER A 71 21.89 9.52 13.74
N ARG A 72 22.40 10.23 12.73
CA ARG A 72 23.68 10.96 12.78
C ARG A 72 23.44 12.44 12.53
N GLY A 73 23.26 13.19 13.61
CA GLY A 73 22.89 14.60 13.56
C GLY A 73 21.50 14.80 12.94
N ARG A 74 21.43 15.45 11.76
CA ARG A 74 20.16 15.64 11.06
C ARG A 74 19.82 14.52 10.07
N THR A 75 20.78 13.66 9.78
CA THR A 75 20.62 12.57 8.80
C THR A 75 20.11 11.30 9.50
N GLN A 76 19.10 10.70 8.91
CA GLN A 76 18.52 9.43 9.33
C GLN A 76 19.00 8.35 8.35
N HIS A 77 19.51 7.26 8.88
CA HIS A 77 19.87 6.06 8.13
C HIS A 77 18.86 4.97 8.47
N LEU A 78 18.11 4.55 7.48
CA LEU A 78 17.06 3.54 7.62
C LEU A 78 17.38 2.36 6.70
N LYS A 79 17.15 1.14 7.20
CA LYS A 79 17.28 -0.08 6.41
C LYS A 79 16.15 -1.02 6.73
N LEU A 80 15.51 -1.59 5.71
CA LEU A 80 14.45 -2.58 5.86
C LEU A 80 14.98 -3.87 6.47
N ILE A 81 14.18 -4.43 7.38
CA ILE A 81 14.35 -5.81 7.85
C ILE A 81 13.36 -6.68 7.06
N PRO A 82 13.85 -7.66 6.25
CA PRO A 82 12.98 -8.55 5.49
C PRO A 82 11.98 -9.31 6.37
N LYS A 83 10.83 -9.68 5.79
CA LYS A 83 9.79 -10.51 6.40
C LYS A 83 9.50 -11.72 5.50
N ASP A 84 8.62 -12.62 5.94
CA ASP A 84 8.46 -13.92 5.27
C ASP A 84 7.55 -13.89 4.03
N LYS A 85 6.47 -13.09 4.08
CA LYS A 85 5.43 -13.13 3.04
C LYS A 85 5.59 -12.00 2.02
N GLU A 86 6.37 -12.28 0.98
CA GLU A 86 6.70 -11.33 -0.08
C GLU A 86 5.60 -11.19 -1.14
N VAL A 87 5.36 -9.94 -1.57
CA VAL A 87 4.62 -9.59 -2.78
C VAL A 87 5.51 -8.71 -3.65
N LYS A 88 5.71 -9.12 -4.91
CA LYS A 88 6.61 -8.43 -5.86
C LYS A 88 5.81 -7.61 -6.85
N LEU A 89 6.05 -6.31 -6.89
CA LEU A 89 5.38 -5.36 -7.80
C LEU A 89 6.39 -4.69 -8.73
N PRO A 90 6.01 -4.36 -9.98
CA PRO A 90 6.88 -3.64 -10.90
C PRO A 90 7.27 -2.27 -10.36
N ARG A 91 8.57 -1.97 -10.33
CA ARG A 91 9.09 -0.71 -9.76
C ARG A 91 8.50 0.53 -10.41
N ARG A 92 8.37 0.56 -11.74
CA ARG A 92 7.80 1.71 -12.47
C ARG A 92 6.39 2.05 -12.00
N TRP A 93 5.57 1.02 -11.75
CA TRP A 93 4.22 1.24 -11.24
C TRP A 93 4.24 1.77 -9.81
N VAL A 94 5.02 1.14 -8.92
CA VAL A 94 5.16 1.61 -7.53
C VAL A 94 5.59 3.08 -7.50
N GLN A 95 6.54 3.48 -8.33
CA GLN A 95 6.98 4.86 -8.49
C GLN A 95 5.84 5.78 -8.95
N SER A 96 5.05 5.38 -9.93
CA SER A 96 3.93 6.19 -10.42
C SER A 96 2.87 6.40 -9.35
N VAL A 97 2.59 5.38 -8.53
CA VAL A 97 1.64 5.46 -7.43
C VAL A 97 2.17 6.31 -6.27
N ILE A 98 3.44 6.16 -5.89
CA ILE A 98 4.05 6.97 -4.81
C ILE A 98 4.13 8.45 -5.18
N ARG A 99 4.47 8.77 -6.43
CA ARG A 99 4.64 10.16 -6.90
C ARG A 99 3.34 10.83 -7.31
N HIS A 100 2.24 10.09 -7.33
CA HIS A 100 0.94 10.65 -7.67
C HIS A 100 0.50 11.68 -6.64
N ASP A 101 -0.03 12.82 -7.13
CA ASP A 101 -0.68 13.81 -6.29
C ASP A 101 -2.10 13.38 -5.93
N TYR A 102 -2.29 12.96 -4.68
CA TYR A 102 -3.59 12.55 -4.13
C TYR A 102 -4.40 13.72 -3.56
N SER A 103 -3.99 14.97 -3.75
CA SER A 103 -4.69 16.14 -3.19
C SER A 103 -6.12 16.31 -3.69
N SER A 104 -6.39 15.89 -4.92
CA SER A 104 -7.72 15.89 -5.56
C SER A 104 -8.50 14.59 -5.36
N GLU A 105 -7.91 13.59 -4.74
CA GLU A 105 -8.51 12.28 -4.56
C GLU A 105 -9.14 12.16 -3.16
N SER A 106 -10.22 11.40 -3.05
CA SER A 106 -10.82 11.05 -1.75
C SER A 106 -10.08 9.90 -1.03
N VAL A 107 -8.92 9.50 -1.53
CA VAL A 107 -8.07 8.44 -0.98
C VAL A 107 -6.61 8.86 -1.01
N ALA A 108 -5.80 8.34 -0.09
CA ALA A 108 -4.36 8.58 -0.02
C ALA A 108 -3.54 7.40 -0.59
N LEU A 109 -2.22 7.60 -0.72
CA LEU A 109 -1.26 6.61 -1.19
C LEU A 109 -1.38 5.24 -0.49
N ALA A 110 -1.34 5.22 0.84
CA ALA A 110 -1.29 3.97 1.59
C ALA A 110 -2.48 3.03 1.31
N PRO A 111 -3.75 3.47 1.35
CA PRO A 111 -4.87 2.61 0.99
C PRO A 111 -4.81 2.04 -0.42
N VAL A 112 -4.39 2.82 -1.41
CA VAL A 112 -4.29 2.35 -2.81
C VAL A 112 -3.25 1.23 -2.93
N LEU A 113 -2.04 1.43 -2.39
CA LEU A 113 -0.99 0.40 -2.39
C LEU A 113 -1.40 -0.83 -1.58
N LYS A 114 -1.93 -0.66 -0.38
CA LYS A 114 -2.35 -1.77 0.48
C LYS A 114 -3.41 -2.64 -0.17
N VAL A 115 -4.46 -2.02 -0.74
CA VAL A 115 -5.53 -2.75 -1.43
C VAL A 115 -4.97 -3.52 -2.62
N PHE A 116 -4.07 -2.93 -3.39
CA PHE A 116 -3.47 -3.63 -4.53
C PHE A 116 -2.58 -4.80 -4.10
N ILE A 117 -1.71 -4.61 -3.11
CA ILE A 117 -0.86 -5.69 -2.56
C ILE A 117 -1.74 -6.85 -2.05
N TRP A 118 -2.83 -6.52 -1.33
CA TRP A 118 -3.76 -7.52 -0.84
C TRP A 118 -4.42 -8.31 -1.98
N ILE A 119 -4.89 -7.63 -3.04
CA ILE A 119 -5.50 -8.28 -4.22
C ILE A 119 -4.49 -9.20 -4.90
N VAL A 120 -3.27 -8.73 -5.15
CA VAL A 120 -2.20 -9.55 -5.77
C VAL A 120 -1.89 -10.80 -4.94
N ALA A 121 -1.93 -10.69 -3.62
CA ALA A 121 -1.61 -11.80 -2.73
C ALA A 121 -2.74 -12.84 -2.57
N HIS A 122 -4.00 -12.42 -2.68
CA HIS A 122 -5.15 -13.26 -2.27
C HIS A 122 -6.15 -13.54 -3.39
N CYS A 123 -6.12 -12.79 -4.49
CA CYS A 123 -7.16 -12.90 -5.53
C CYS A 123 -6.66 -13.58 -6.82
N SER A 124 -5.74 -14.54 -6.72
CA SER A 124 -5.19 -15.25 -7.89
C SER A 124 -6.14 -16.26 -8.53
N ASN A 125 -7.20 -16.70 -7.83
CA ASN A 125 -8.02 -17.87 -8.22
C ASN A 125 -9.52 -17.57 -8.32
N GLY A 126 -9.94 -16.33 -8.55
CA GLY A 126 -11.37 -16.00 -8.67
C GLY A 126 -12.16 -16.10 -7.35
N GLU A 127 -11.48 -15.94 -6.22
CA GLU A 127 -12.13 -15.95 -4.92
C GLU A 127 -13.09 -14.77 -4.76
N ILE A 128 -14.28 -15.06 -4.18
CA ILE A 128 -15.26 -14.02 -3.87
C ILE A 128 -14.79 -13.24 -2.65
N THR A 129 -14.64 -11.93 -2.81
CA THR A 129 -14.22 -11.03 -1.74
C THR A 129 -15.27 -9.96 -1.47
N THR A 130 -15.28 -9.44 -0.25
CA THR A 130 -16.09 -8.29 0.13
C THR A 130 -15.19 -7.11 0.53
N ASN A 131 -15.72 -5.88 0.47
CA ASN A 131 -14.98 -4.72 0.97
C ASN A 131 -14.62 -4.89 2.45
N ARG A 132 -15.51 -5.50 3.23
CA ARG A 132 -15.30 -5.75 4.66
C ARG A 132 -14.09 -6.67 4.90
N MET A 133 -13.98 -7.79 4.18
CA MET A 133 -12.83 -8.69 4.33
C MET A 133 -11.50 -7.97 4.08
N ILE A 134 -11.45 -7.15 3.04
CA ILE A 134 -10.26 -6.35 2.73
C ILE A 134 -10.03 -5.28 3.81
N ALA A 135 -11.07 -4.57 4.22
CA ALA A 135 -11.00 -3.51 5.21
C ALA A 135 -10.47 -4.01 6.57
N ASP A 136 -11.00 -5.15 7.04
CA ASP A 136 -10.55 -5.81 8.28
C ASP A 136 -9.06 -6.21 8.20
N SER A 137 -8.64 -6.79 7.06
CA SER A 137 -7.24 -7.19 6.84
C SER A 137 -6.27 -6.00 6.80
N LEU A 138 -6.72 -4.84 6.33
CA LEU A 138 -5.89 -3.65 6.12
C LEU A 138 -5.99 -2.62 7.26
N ASN A 139 -6.89 -2.85 8.23
CA ASN A 139 -7.24 -1.89 9.29
C ASN A 139 -7.65 -0.51 8.72
N VAL A 140 -8.60 -0.53 7.79
CA VAL A 140 -9.18 0.67 7.15
C VAL A 140 -10.70 0.55 7.07
N SER A 141 -11.41 1.61 6.66
CA SER A 141 -12.87 1.54 6.44
C SER A 141 -13.21 0.88 5.09
N GLU A 142 -14.40 0.27 5.00
CA GLU A 142 -14.92 -0.29 3.74
C GLU A 142 -15.05 0.76 2.64
N SER A 143 -15.41 2.00 3.01
CA SER A 143 -15.47 3.12 2.07
C SER A 143 -14.09 3.43 1.48
N THR A 144 -13.04 3.39 2.31
CA THR A 144 -11.66 3.55 1.85
C THR A 144 -11.25 2.47 0.85
N VAL A 145 -11.61 1.21 1.11
CA VAL A 145 -11.38 0.10 0.18
C VAL A 145 -12.12 0.32 -1.13
N CYS A 146 -13.38 0.75 -1.07
CA CYS A 146 -14.19 1.02 -2.26
C CYS A 146 -13.53 2.08 -3.15
N VAL A 147 -13.11 3.21 -2.57
CA VAL A 147 -12.45 4.30 -3.32
C VAL A 147 -11.09 3.84 -3.87
N ALA A 148 -10.28 3.15 -3.08
CA ALA A 148 -9.00 2.62 -3.53
C ALA A 148 -9.16 1.66 -4.73
N LYS A 149 -10.15 0.76 -4.69
CA LYS A 149 -10.46 -0.13 -5.83
C LYS A 149 -10.90 0.63 -7.07
N ASN A 150 -11.65 1.73 -6.93
CA ASN A 150 -12.03 2.56 -8.06
C ASN A 150 -10.81 3.24 -8.69
N VAL A 151 -9.90 3.78 -7.88
CA VAL A 151 -8.63 4.34 -8.39
C VAL A 151 -7.82 3.28 -9.14
N LEU A 152 -7.67 2.09 -8.56
CA LEU A 152 -6.95 0.98 -9.20
C LEU A 152 -7.60 0.52 -10.51
N GLN A 153 -8.91 0.50 -10.59
CA GLN A 153 -9.64 0.07 -11.79
C GLN A 153 -9.64 1.14 -12.89
N TYR A 154 -10.01 2.37 -12.56
CA TYR A 154 -10.29 3.39 -13.58
C TYR A 154 -9.11 4.29 -13.90
N LYS A 155 -8.16 4.44 -12.99
CA LYS A 155 -6.99 5.29 -13.22
C LYS A 155 -5.76 4.50 -13.65
N TYR A 156 -5.55 3.36 -13.01
CA TYR A 156 -4.37 2.52 -13.27
C TYR A 156 -4.67 1.28 -14.10
N GLU A 157 -5.95 0.94 -14.29
CA GLU A 157 -6.38 -0.27 -15.01
C GLU A 157 -5.71 -1.56 -14.49
N ASN A 158 -5.39 -1.60 -13.19
CA ASN A 158 -4.62 -2.66 -12.57
C ASN A 158 -5.45 -3.85 -12.10
N ILE A 159 -6.75 -3.64 -11.91
CA ILE A 159 -7.65 -4.67 -11.42
C ILE A 159 -8.91 -4.75 -12.26
N THR A 160 -9.46 -5.96 -12.33
CA THR A 160 -10.84 -6.20 -12.79
C THR A 160 -11.73 -6.50 -11.60
N LYS A 161 -13.00 -6.08 -11.70
CA LYS A 161 -14.03 -6.35 -10.70
C LYS A 161 -15.24 -6.96 -11.39
N LYS A 162 -15.70 -8.11 -10.90
CA LYS A 162 -16.94 -8.73 -11.33
C LYS A 162 -17.85 -8.93 -10.12
N LYS A 163 -19.04 -8.31 -10.15
CA LYS A 163 -20.02 -8.48 -9.11
C LYS A 163 -20.55 -9.91 -9.13
N VAL A 164 -20.58 -10.55 -7.98
CA VAL A 164 -21.15 -11.89 -7.81
C VAL A 164 -22.46 -11.76 -7.03
N SER A 165 -23.51 -12.36 -7.54
CA SER A 165 -24.84 -12.36 -6.92
C SER A 165 -25.40 -13.77 -6.88
N GLU A 166 -26.13 -14.07 -5.82
CA GLU A 166 -26.79 -15.35 -5.60
C GLU A 166 -28.30 -15.17 -5.55
N TRP A 167 -29.05 -16.15 -6.07
CA TRP A 167 -30.51 -16.17 -6.01
C TRP A 167 -31.00 -16.63 -4.63
N TRP A 168 -31.87 -15.86 -3.98
CA TRP A 168 -32.38 -16.13 -2.63
C TRP A 168 -33.89 -16.39 -2.57
N GLY A 169 -34.50 -16.80 -3.68
CA GLY A 169 -35.93 -17.13 -3.74
C GLY A 169 -36.86 -15.92 -4.00
N ASP A 170 -36.46 -14.74 -3.61
CA ASP A 170 -37.19 -13.47 -3.81
C ASP A 170 -36.41 -12.47 -4.69
N GLY A 171 -35.20 -12.84 -5.10
CA GLY A 171 -34.34 -12.00 -5.96
C GLY A 171 -32.86 -12.31 -5.84
N PHE A 172 -32.05 -11.65 -6.70
CA PHE A 172 -30.60 -11.74 -6.66
C PHE A 172 -30.04 -10.80 -5.59
N ARG A 173 -29.22 -11.33 -4.70
CA ARG A 173 -28.46 -10.56 -3.69
C ARG A 173 -26.97 -10.63 -3.99
N SER A 174 -26.31 -9.49 -3.87
CA SER A 174 -24.84 -9.45 -4.03
C SER A 174 -24.17 -10.11 -2.83
N ILE A 175 -23.34 -11.13 -3.09
CA ILE A 175 -22.57 -11.83 -2.07
C ILE A 175 -21.10 -11.40 -2.04
N GLY A 176 -20.66 -10.63 -3.03
CA GLY A 176 -19.28 -10.12 -3.08
C GLY A 176 -18.84 -9.75 -4.48
N GLN A 177 -17.55 -9.75 -4.68
CA GLN A 177 -16.89 -9.45 -5.95
C GLN A 177 -15.75 -10.44 -6.20
N GLU A 178 -15.63 -10.93 -7.42
CA GLU A 178 -14.38 -11.51 -7.91
C GLU A 178 -13.45 -10.35 -8.27
N LEU A 179 -12.24 -10.37 -7.72
CA LEU A 179 -11.19 -9.42 -8.01
C LEU A 179 -10.01 -10.14 -8.64
N ALA A 180 -9.38 -9.52 -9.61
CA ALA A 180 -8.15 -10.03 -10.18
C ALA A 180 -7.21 -8.87 -10.52
N ALA A 181 -5.93 -9.05 -10.26
CA ALA A 181 -4.89 -8.21 -10.83
C ALA A 181 -4.78 -8.51 -12.34
N ASN A 182 -4.66 -7.48 -13.16
CA ASN A 182 -4.60 -7.67 -14.60
C ASN A 182 -3.32 -8.41 -15.03
N ALA A 183 -3.43 -9.37 -15.95
CA ALA A 183 -2.36 -10.31 -16.31
C ALA A 183 -1.08 -9.65 -16.86
N TRP A 184 -1.15 -8.45 -17.42
CA TRP A 184 0.04 -7.73 -17.92
C TRP A 184 1.08 -7.40 -16.82
N TRP A 185 0.79 -7.70 -15.56
CA TRP A 185 1.68 -7.61 -14.42
C TRP A 185 2.55 -8.83 -14.21
N THR A 186 2.09 -10.00 -14.67
CA THR A 186 2.76 -11.29 -14.43
C THR A 186 3.81 -11.62 -15.47
N ASP A 187 3.70 -11.05 -16.67
CA ASP A 187 4.52 -11.40 -17.84
C ASP A 187 5.66 -10.41 -18.14
N ILE A 188 5.98 -9.51 -17.20
CA ILE A 188 7.05 -8.54 -17.40
C ILE A 188 8.15 -8.68 -16.35
#